data_685645e45dee36cccaec7157664de4e2
#
_entry.id   685645e45dee36cccaec7157664de4e2
#
_cell.length_a   1.000
_cell.length_b   1.000
_cell.length_c   1.000
_cell.angle_alpha   90.00
_cell.angle_beta   90.00
_cell.angle_gamma   90.00
#
_symmetry.space_group_name_H-M   'P 1'
#
loop_
_entity.id
_entity.type
_entity.pdbx_description
1 polymer ?
#
loop_
_entity_poly.entity_id
_entity_poly.type
_entity_poly.pdbx_seq_one_letter_code
_entity_poly.pdbx_strand_id
1 'polypeptide(L)'
;MATPRHVRALLPDVNRLAHLRDAKDLMDRDYAEPLDLDAIAREAGYSRFHFIRAFRDTYGSTPRDYLSARRVERARELLRTANLTVTEVCFPVGFSSLGTFSARFKAQAGLSPSEYRAREVGKGGPPPIPGCFVLMWTQASAQSGRSPDHPSSVSSGTNDREGGTR
;
A
#
# COMPACT_ATOMS: atom_id res chain seq x y z
N MET A 1 2.41 -3.31 52.63
CA MET A 1 1.75 -2.52 51.58
C MET A 1 2.19 -3.10 50.24
N ALA A 2 1.34 -3.90 49.63
CA ALA A 2 1.61 -4.60 48.36
C ALA A 2 1.09 -3.75 47.19
N THR A 3 1.98 -3.29 46.33
CA THR A 3 1.67 -2.55 45.09
C THR A 3 0.92 -3.48 44.13
N PRO A 4 -0.20 -3.07 43.57
CA PRO A 4 -0.98 -3.96 42.69
C PRO A 4 -0.27 -4.10 41.33
N ARG A 5 0.32 -5.28 41.07
CA ARG A 5 0.92 -5.69 39.79
C ARG A 5 -0.11 -5.90 38.64
N HIS A 6 -1.39 -5.63 38.86
CA HIS A 6 -2.47 -6.01 37.94
C HIS A 6 -3.00 -4.87 37.04
N VAL A 7 -2.54 -3.62 37.20
CA VAL A 7 -3.07 -2.50 36.41
C VAL A 7 -2.30 -2.27 35.11
N ARG A 8 -1.12 -2.88 34.91
CA ARG A 8 -0.30 -2.69 33.69
C ARG A 8 -0.76 -3.52 32.49
N ALA A 9 -1.76 -4.37 32.65
CA ALA A 9 -2.23 -5.29 31.59
C ALA A 9 -3.44 -4.77 30.79
N LEU A 10 -3.97 -3.59 31.07
CA LEU A 10 -5.22 -3.09 30.46
C LEU A 10 -5.06 -1.84 29.59
N LEU A 11 -3.87 -1.24 29.51
CA LEU A 11 -3.63 -0.22 28.50
C LEU A 11 -3.04 -0.91 27.27
N PRO A 12 -3.69 -0.85 26.09
CA PRO A 12 -3.03 -1.27 24.86
C PRO A 12 -1.73 -0.48 24.78
N ASP A 13 -0.64 -1.20 24.59
CA ASP A 13 0.69 -0.61 24.43
C ASP A 13 0.61 0.41 23.30
N VAL A 14 0.66 1.70 23.63
CA VAL A 14 0.46 2.81 22.68
C VAL A 14 1.44 2.69 21.51
N ASN A 15 2.64 2.19 21.78
CA ASN A 15 3.63 1.89 20.73
C ASN A 15 3.17 0.77 19.80
N ARG A 16 2.49 -0.25 20.32
CA ARG A 16 1.96 -1.34 19.49
C ARG A 16 0.86 -0.89 18.55
N LEU A 17 -0.03 -0.02 19.01
CA LEU A 17 -1.07 0.55 18.14
C LEU A 17 -0.47 1.48 17.08
N ALA A 18 0.59 2.23 17.41
CA ALA A 18 1.31 3.04 16.43
C ALA A 18 1.91 2.14 15.32
N HIS A 19 2.62 1.08 15.67
CA HIS A 19 3.21 0.16 14.69
C HIS A 19 2.15 -0.56 13.82
N LEU A 20 0.98 -0.90 14.38
CA LEU A 20 -0.12 -1.45 13.57
C LEU A 20 -0.69 -0.42 12.60
N ARG A 21 -0.74 0.86 13.00
CA ARG A 21 -1.14 1.96 12.12
C ARG A 21 -0.13 2.14 10.99
N ASP A 22 1.16 2.20 11.32
CA ASP A 22 2.23 2.33 10.33
C ASP A 22 2.19 1.20 9.31
N ALA A 23 1.99 -0.04 9.76
CA ALA A 23 1.79 -1.20 8.91
C ALA A 23 0.57 -1.07 7.99
N LYS A 24 -0.55 -0.55 8.52
CA LYS A 24 -1.75 -0.29 7.74
C LYS A 24 -1.53 0.82 6.72
N ASP A 25 -0.89 1.92 7.10
CA ASP A 25 -0.60 3.06 6.24
C ASP A 25 0.36 2.66 5.10
N LEU A 26 1.34 1.79 5.38
CA LEU A 26 2.19 1.17 4.36
C LEU A 26 1.37 0.35 3.35
N MET A 27 0.45 -0.50 3.84
CA MET A 27 -0.43 -1.28 2.95
C MET A 27 -1.38 -0.40 2.13
N ASP A 28 -1.84 0.72 2.68
CA ASP A 28 -2.70 1.68 1.97
C ASP A 28 -1.95 2.46 0.89
N ARG A 29 -0.69 2.80 1.14
CA ARG A 29 0.17 3.50 0.20
C ARG A 29 0.67 2.61 -0.93
N ASP A 30 1.18 1.45 -0.56
CA ASP A 30 1.92 0.55 -1.46
C ASP A 30 1.10 -0.70 -1.83
N TYR A 31 -0.23 -0.60 -1.82
CA TYR A 31 -1.14 -1.75 -2.04
C TYR A 31 -0.87 -2.51 -3.34
N ALA A 32 -0.39 -1.83 -4.38
CA ALA A 32 -0.11 -2.43 -5.69
C ALA A 32 1.18 -3.25 -5.72
N GLU A 33 2.10 -2.99 -4.78
CA GLU A 33 3.39 -3.65 -4.70
C GLU A 33 3.29 -5.06 -4.09
N PRO A 34 4.25 -5.95 -4.38
CA PRO A 34 4.33 -7.27 -3.76
C PRO A 34 4.80 -7.17 -2.31
N LEU A 35 3.90 -6.73 -1.42
CA LEU A 35 4.21 -6.53 -0.01
C LEU A 35 4.47 -7.86 0.71
N ASP A 36 5.62 -7.97 1.37
CA ASP A 36 5.94 -9.05 2.29
C ASP A 36 5.36 -8.75 3.68
N LEU A 37 4.22 -9.37 3.98
CA LEU A 37 3.54 -9.22 5.27
C LEU A 37 4.38 -9.73 6.45
N ASP A 38 5.31 -10.65 6.23
CA ASP A 38 6.20 -11.14 7.26
C ASP A 38 7.32 -10.11 7.57
N ALA A 39 7.78 -9.39 6.56
CA ALA A 39 8.69 -8.26 6.74
C ALA A 39 8.01 -7.11 7.49
N ILE A 40 6.79 -6.75 7.10
CA ILE A 40 5.96 -5.73 7.78
C ILE A 40 5.72 -6.10 9.24
N ALA A 41 5.40 -7.36 9.53
CA ALA A 41 5.20 -7.84 10.90
C ALA A 41 6.47 -7.68 11.75
N ARG A 42 7.63 -8.06 11.21
CA ARG A 42 8.93 -7.93 11.90
C ARG A 42 9.30 -6.48 12.16
N GLU A 43 9.09 -5.59 11.19
CA GLU A 43 9.34 -4.16 11.33
C GLU A 43 8.44 -3.54 12.42
N ALA A 44 7.19 -3.97 12.47
CA ALA A 44 6.24 -3.58 13.52
C ALA A 44 6.55 -4.22 14.90
N GLY A 45 7.60 -5.03 15.03
CA GLY A 45 7.99 -5.68 16.31
C GLY A 45 7.11 -6.86 16.70
N TYR A 46 6.43 -7.49 15.74
CA TYR A 46 5.57 -8.63 15.96
C TYR A 46 6.12 -9.92 15.34
N SER A 47 5.82 -11.06 15.95
CA SER A 47 5.85 -12.31 15.22
C SER A 47 4.66 -12.38 14.23
N ARG A 48 4.79 -13.15 13.14
CA ARG A 48 3.75 -13.29 12.13
C ARG A 48 2.34 -13.56 12.70
N PHE A 49 2.24 -14.56 13.58
CA PHE A 49 0.96 -14.93 14.16
C PHE A 49 0.38 -13.85 15.07
N HIS A 50 1.23 -13.20 15.83
CA HIS A 50 0.82 -12.13 16.72
C HIS A 50 0.40 -10.90 15.91
N PHE A 51 1.09 -10.57 14.83
CA PHE A 51 0.71 -9.49 13.92
C PHE A 51 -0.67 -9.71 13.30
N ILE A 52 -0.91 -10.89 12.73
CA ILE A 52 -2.21 -11.25 12.13
C ILE A 52 -3.34 -11.10 13.15
N ARG A 53 -3.13 -11.59 14.37
CA ARG A 53 -4.12 -11.52 15.45
C ARG A 53 -4.36 -10.07 15.90
N ALA A 54 -3.31 -9.35 16.22
CA ALA A 54 -3.38 -7.96 16.68
C ALA A 54 -4.02 -7.04 15.62
N PHE A 55 -3.64 -7.22 14.36
CA PHE A 55 -4.21 -6.47 13.24
C PHE A 55 -5.71 -6.77 13.07
N ARG A 56 -6.10 -8.06 13.15
CA ARG A 56 -7.50 -8.47 13.07
C ARG A 56 -8.32 -7.93 14.25
N ASP A 57 -7.79 -7.99 15.46
CA ASP A 57 -8.47 -7.50 16.67
C ASP A 57 -8.65 -5.97 16.60
N THR A 58 -7.72 -5.25 15.95
CA THR A 58 -7.76 -3.78 15.82
C THR A 58 -8.62 -3.32 14.64
N TYR A 59 -8.52 -3.97 13.48
CA TYR A 59 -9.12 -3.52 12.20
C TYR A 59 -10.24 -4.44 11.68
N GLY A 60 -10.57 -5.51 12.39
CA GLY A 60 -11.68 -6.42 12.04
C GLY A 60 -11.37 -7.42 10.93
N SER A 61 -10.18 -7.36 10.31
CA SER A 61 -9.79 -8.25 9.20
C SER A 61 -8.31 -8.60 9.28
N THR A 62 -7.91 -9.74 8.68
CA THR A 62 -6.49 -10.07 8.59
C THR A 62 -5.74 -9.10 7.68
N PRO A 63 -4.41 -8.90 7.85
CA PRO A 63 -3.62 -8.03 6.95
C PRO A 63 -3.78 -8.40 5.47
N ARG A 64 -3.82 -9.71 5.17
CA ARG A 64 -4.01 -10.21 3.80
C ARG A 64 -5.39 -9.87 3.22
N ASP A 65 -6.44 -10.01 4.02
CA ASP A 65 -7.79 -9.69 3.58
C ASP A 65 -7.97 -8.18 3.44
N TYR A 66 -7.39 -7.41 4.36
CA TYR A 66 -7.33 -5.94 4.28
C TYR A 66 -6.66 -5.47 2.98
N LEU A 67 -5.46 -5.96 2.68
CA LEU A 67 -4.73 -5.62 1.44
C LEU A 67 -5.53 -6.03 0.19
N SER A 68 -6.14 -7.22 0.23
CA SER A 68 -7.00 -7.68 -0.86
C SER A 68 -8.22 -6.78 -1.06
N ALA A 69 -8.84 -6.30 0.02
CA ALA A 69 -9.97 -5.38 -0.03
C ALA A 69 -9.57 -4.04 -0.65
N ARG A 70 -8.42 -3.50 -0.24
CA ARG A 70 -7.89 -2.25 -0.78
C ARG A 70 -7.62 -2.34 -2.29
N ARG A 71 -7.04 -3.45 -2.75
CA ARG A 71 -6.81 -3.73 -4.17
C ARG A 71 -8.12 -3.83 -4.97
N VAL A 72 -9.12 -4.51 -4.43
CA VAL A 72 -10.44 -4.62 -5.08
C VAL A 72 -11.16 -3.28 -5.13
N GLU A 73 -11.06 -2.47 -4.08
CA GLU A 73 -11.63 -1.12 -4.06
C GLU A 73 -11.07 -0.26 -5.22
N ARG A 74 -9.75 -0.27 -5.38
CA ARG A 74 -9.09 0.42 -6.49
C ARG A 74 -9.48 -0.16 -7.85
N ALA A 75 -9.59 -1.48 -7.96
CA ALA A 75 -10.05 -2.13 -9.19
C ALA A 75 -11.48 -1.73 -9.57
N ARG A 76 -12.38 -1.61 -8.61
CA ARG A 76 -13.76 -1.12 -8.84
C ARG A 76 -13.76 0.29 -9.39
N GLU A 77 -12.94 1.17 -8.85
CA GLU A 77 -12.79 2.53 -9.35
C GLU A 77 -12.30 2.55 -10.79
N LEU A 78 -11.23 1.82 -11.12
CA LEU A 78 -10.67 1.73 -12.46
C LEU A 78 -11.66 1.15 -13.48
N LEU A 79 -12.37 0.08 -13.13
CA LEU A 79 -13.39 -0.54 -13.99
C LEU A 79 -14.60 0.37 -14.23
N ARG A 80 -14.86 1.30 -13.33
CA ARG A 80 -15.95 2.28 -13.46
C ARG A 80 -15.57 3.51 -14.27
N THR A 81 -14.33 4.01 -14.09
CA THR A 81 -13.91 5.34 -14.58
C THR A 81 -13.01 5.28 -15.82
N ALA A 82 -12.38 4.14 -16.08
CA ALA A 82 -11.44 4.00 -17.19
C ALA A 82 -11.90 2.92 -18.18
N ASN A 83 -11.56 3.11 -19.45
CA ASN A 83 -11.83 2.10 -20.49
C ASN A 83 -10.72 1.02 -20.46
N LEU A 84 -10.65 0.30 -19.36
CA LEU A 84 -9.70 -0.79 -19.15
C LEU A 84 -10.41 -2.14 -19.16
N THR A 85 -9.76 -3.14 -19.70
CA THR A 85 -10.19 -4.54 -19.59
C THR A 85 -9.92 -5.06 -18.18
N VAL A 86 -10.55 -6.17 -17.82
CA VAL A 86 -10.33 -6.85 -16.53
C VAL A 86 -8.87 -7.23 -16.33
N THR A 87 -8.19 -7.66 -17.39
CA THR A 87 -6.77 -8.03 -17.36
C THR A 87 -5.87 -6.81 -17.13
N GLU A 88 -6.17 -5.70 -17.82
CA GLU A 88 -5.42 -4.45 -17.64
C GLU A 88 -5.59 -3.83 -16.26
N VAL A 89 -6.63 -4.16 -15.53
CA VAL A 89 -6.81 -3.73 -14.13
C VAL A 89 -6.14 -4.69 -13.14
N CYS A 90 -6.19 -6.00 -13.39
CA CYS A 90 -5.75 -7.04 -12.45
C CYS A 90 -4.31 -6.82 -11.92
N PHE A 91 -3.35 -6.68 -12.82
CA PHE A 91 -1.93 -6.59 -12.45
C PHE A 91 -1.55 -5.24 -11.85
N PRO A 92 -1.96 -4.08 -12.39
CA PRO A 92 -1.67 -2.77 -11.80
C PRO A 92 -2.23 -2.55 -10.39
N VAL A 93 -3.29 -3.27 -10.01
CA VAL A 93 -3.78 -3.20 -8.62
C VAL A 93 -3.11 -4.21 -7.68
N GLY A 94 -2.08 -4.94 -8.15
CA GLY A 94 -1.22 -5.79 -7.33
C GLY A 94 -1.63 -7.26 -7.23
N PHE A 95 -2.55 -7.76 -8.06
CA PHE A 95 -2.82 -9.20 -8.11
C PHE A 95 -1.86 -9.90 -9.07
N SER A 96 -1.33 -11.05 -8.65
CA SER A 96 -0.42 -11.86 -9.46
C SER A 96 -1.14 -12.81 -10.43
N SER A 97 -2.45 -13.00 -10.30
CA SER A 97 -3.23 -13.85 -11.19
C SER A 97 -4.68 -13.38 -11.33
N LEU A 98 -5.20 -13.54 -12.55
CA LEU A 98 -6.58 -13.19 -12.89
C LEU A 98 -7.61 -14.03 -12.12
N GLY A 99 -7.31 -15.30 -11.87
CA GLY A 99 -8.18 -16.19 -11.09
C GLY A 99 -8.35 -15.73 -9.64
N THR A 100 -7.24 -15.42 -8.95
CA THR A 100 -7.29 -14.88 -7.58
C THR A 100 -7.99 -13.53 -7.56
N PHE A 101 -7.69 -12.65 -8.51
CA PHE A 101 -8.37 -11.36 -8.65
C PHE A 101 -9.88 -11.53 -8.77
N SER A 102 -10.34 -12.32 -9.74
CA SER A 102 -11.77 -12.52 -10.01
C SER A 102 -12.52 -13.11 -8.81
N ALA A 103 -11.91 -14.09 -8.12
CA ALA A 103 -12.49 -14.69 -6.92
C ALA A 103 -12.61 -13.67 -5.77
N ARG A 104 -11.56 -12.91 -5.49
CA ARG A 104 -11.57 -11.88 -4.44
C ARG A 104 -12.52 -10.73 -4.76
N PHE A 105 -12.53 -10.29 -6.02
CA PHE A 105 -13.45 -9.25 -6.48
C PHE A 105 -14.90 -9.68 -6.32
N LYS A 106 -15.27 -10.90 -6.78
CA LYS A 106 -16.62 -11.43 -6.64
C LYS A 106 -17.05 -11.57 -5.19
N ALA A 107 -16.16 -12.06 -4.33
CA ALA A 107 -16.43 -12.20 -2.89
C ALA A 107 -16.75 -10.85 -2.21
N GLN A 108 -16.18 -9.76 -2.67
CA GLN A 108 -16.35 -8.42 -2.06
C GLN A 108 -17.40 -7.57 -2.77
N ALA A 109 -17.49 -7.66 -4.08
CA ALA A 109 -18.41 -6.83 -4.89
C ALA A 109 -19.75 -7.52 -5.20
N GLY A 110 -19.85 -8.83 -4.94
CA GLY A 110 -21.03 -9.64 -5.28
C GLY A 110 -21.15 -10.01 -6.76
N LEU A 111 -20.33 -9.43 -7.63
CA LEU A 111 -20.30 -9.64 -9.08
C LEU A 111 -18.89 -9.94 -9.53
N SER A 112 -18.75 -10.67 -10.64
CA SER A 112 -17.43 -10.80 -11.28
C SER A 112 -16.95 -9.44 -11.81
N PRO A 113 -15.64 -9.25 -12.02
CA PRO A 113 -15.10 -8.00 -12.57
C PRO A 113 -15.74 -7.62 -13.91
N SER A 114 -15.99 -8.60 -14.77
CA SER A 114 -16.62 -8.37 -16.09
C SER A 114 -18.10 -7.94 -15.98
N GLU A 115 -18.87 -8.59 -15.12
CA GLU A 115 -20.26 -8.22 -14.84
C GLU A 115 -20.35 -6.83 -14.21
N TYR A 116 -19.43 -6.54 -13.26
CA TYR A 116 -19.35 -5.23 -12.63
C TYR A 116 -19.06 -4.14 -13.66
N ARG A 117 -18.06 -4.33 -14.53
CA ARG A 117 -17.72 -3.40 -15.60
C ARG A 117 -18.90 -3.17 -16.54
N ALA A 118 -19.53 -4.24 -17.03
CA ALA A 118 -20.69 -4.14 -17.93
C ALA A 118 -21.83 -3.33 -17.30
N ARG A 119 -22.10 -3.58 -16.02
CA ARG A 119 -23.14 -2.85 -15.28
C ARG A 119 -22.81 -1.37 -15.13
N GLU A 120 -21.57 -1.01 -14.81
CA GLU A 120 -21.18 0.38 -14.62
C GLU A 120 -21.15 1.17 -15.95
N VAL A 121 -20.67 0.55 -17.03
CA VAL A 121 -20.73 1.13 -18.39
C VAL A 121 -22.19 1.35 -18.83
N GLY A 122 -23.09 0.42 -18.53
CA GLY A 122 -24.53 0.53 -18.87
C GLY A 122 -25.29 1.64 -18.13
N LYS A 123 -24.74 2.18 -17.04
CA LYS A 123 -25.35 3.30 -16.29
C LYS A 123 -25.16 4.68 -16.94
N GLY A 124 -24.43 4.77 -18.06
CA GLY A 124 -24.24 6.04 -18.78
C GLY A 124 -23.40 7.07 -18.01
N GLY A 125 -22.38 6.61 -17.31
CA GLY A 125 -21.41 7.48 -16.63
C GLY A 125 -20.63 8.39 -17.60
N PRO A 126 -19.84 9.35 -17.11
CA PRO A 126 -18.98 10.19 -17.95
C PRO A 126 -18.11 9.30 -18.85
N PRO A 127 -17.70 9.78 -20.04
CA PRO A 127 -16.89 9.00 -20.96
C PRO A 127 -15.64 8.51 -20.22
N PRO A 128 -15.32 7.21 -20.30
CA PRO A 128 -14.21 6.65 -19.55
C PRO A 128 -12.89 7.31 -19.97
N ILE A 129 -12.07 7.67 -18.99
CA ILE A 129 -10.72 8.19 -19.23
C ILE A 129 -9.94 7.13 -20.02
N PRO A 130 -9.21 7.49 -21.10
CA PRO A 130 -8.42 6.53 -21.85
C PRO A 130 -7.49 5.73 -20.92
N GLY A 131 -7.48 4.41 -21.06
CA GLY A 131 -6.74 3.53 -20.16
C GLY A 131 -5.24 3.82 -20.11
N CYS A 132 -4.63 4.21 -21.25
CA CYS A 132 -3.23 4.62 -21.33
C CYS A 132 -2.91 5.82 -20.43
N PHE A 133 -3.82 6.76 -20.30
CA PHE A 133 -3.64 7.94 -19.44
C PHE A 133 -3.65 7.54 -17.95
N VAL A 134 -4.56 6.65 -17.55
CA VAL A 134 -4.65 6.16 -16.16
C VAL A 134 -3.44 5.34 -15.78
N LEU A 135 -2.94 4.47 -16.69
CA LEU A 135 -1.76 3.65 -16.44
C LEU A 135 -0.48 4.49 -16.32
N MET A 136 -0.33 5.55 -17.11
CA MET A 136 0.78 6.49 -16.98
C MET A 136 0.78 7.20 -15.62
N TRP A 137 -0.38 7.61 -15.10
CA TRP A 137 -0.50 8.28 -13.81
C TRP A 137 -0.22 7.35 -12.62
N THR A 138 -0.66 6.11 -12.69
CA THR A 138 -0.37 5.12 -11.64
C THR A 138 1.12 4.78 -11.57
N GLN A 139 1.81 4.70 -12.70
CA GLN A 139 3.26 4.46 -12.73
C GLN A 139 4.06 5.68 -12.26
N ALA A 140 3.65 6.88 -12.59
CA ALA A 140 4.32 8.12 -12.15
C ALA A 140 4.25 8.31 -10.63
N SER A 141 3.13 7.93 -10.00
CA SER A 141 2.98 8.02 -8.54
C SER A 141 3.86 7.01 -7.79
N ALA A 142 4.09 5.83 -8.37
CA ALA A 142 4.98 4.82 -7.80
C ALA A 142 6.47 5.23 -7.85
N GLN A 143 6.87 6.06 -8.82
CA GLN A 143 8.26 6.52 -8.98
C GLN A 143 8.59 7.76 -8.16
N SER A 144 7.59 8.57 -7.78
CA SER A 144 7.80 9.80 -7.00
C SER A 144 8.10 9.57 -5.51
N GLY A 145 8.04 8.34 -5.04
CA GLY A 145 8.39 7.95 -3.67
C GLY A 145 9.89 7.73 -3.41
N ARG A 146 10.75 7.77 -4.43
CA ARG A 146 12.21 7.79 -4.25
C ARG A 146 12.67 9.24 -4.16
N SER A 147 12.95 9.71 -2.97
CA SER A 147 13.73 10.94 -2.77
C SER A 147 15.06 10.80 -3.51
N PRO A 148 15.45 11.80 -4.32
CA PRO A 148 16.80 11.82 -4.85
C PRO A 148 17.76 12.02 -3.67
N ASP A 149 18.74 11.12 -3.56
CA ASP A 149 19.86 11.20 -2.63
C ASP A 149 20.46 12.60 -2.68
N HIS A 150 20.53 13.21 -1.51
CA HIS A 150 21.22 14.47 -1.30
C HIS A 150 22.71 14.25 -1.61
N PRO A 151 23.31 14.92 -2.57
CA PRO A 151 24.75 14.82 -2.76
C PRO A 151 25.45 15.50 -1.58
N SER A 152 26.18 14.69 -0.85
CA SER A 152 27.04 15.09 0.26
C SER A 152 28.01 16.19 -0.18
N SER A 153 28.05 17.25 0.61
CA SER A 153 28.98 18.35 0.66
C SER A 153 30.38 18.04 0.10
N VAL A 154 30.72 18.76 -0.98
CA VAL A 154 32.10 18.90 -1.43
C VAL A 154 32.80 19.87 -0.48
N SER A 155 33.74 19.34 0.30
CA SER A 155 34.65 20.05 1.15
C SER A 155 35.53 21.01 0.34
N SER A 156 35.43 22.29 0.67
CA SER A 156 36.29 23.36 0.16
C SER A 156 37.70 23.13 0.69
N GLY A 157 38.58 22.62 -0.13
CA GLY A 157 40.03 22.63 0.11
C GLY A 157 40.62 23.96 -0.34
N THR A 158 40.84 24.85 0.60
CA THR A 158 41.68 26.04 0.48
C THR A 158 43.10 25.55 0.23
N ASN A 159 43.71 25.91 -0.87
CA ASN A 159 45.12 25.74 -1.11
C ASN A 159 45.75 27.12 -1.36
N ASP A 160 46.13 27.74 -0.26
CA ASP A 160 47.09 28.84 -0.26
C ASP A 160 48.49 28.28 -0.66
N ARG A 161 49.06 28.83 -1.71
CA ARG A 161 50.51 28.83 -1.93
C ARG A 161 50.95 30.21 -2.37
N GLU A 162 51.42 30.93 -1.38
CA GLU A 162 52.38 32.01 -1.54
C GLU A 162 53.74 31.46 -2.00
N GLY A 163 54.46 32.30 -2.58
CA GLY A 163 55.88 32.20 -2.82
C GLY A 163 56.20 32.57 -4.26
N GLY A 164 56.79 33.67 -4.59
CA GLY A 164 57.91 34.34 -3.94
C GLY A 164 59.03 34.40 -4.97
N THR A 165 59.23 35.62 -5.42
CA THR A 165 60.55 36.21 -5.72
C THR A 165 61.44 35.57 -6.79
N ARG A 166 61.69 36.23 -7.82
CA ARG A 166 62.82 36.93 -8.45
C ARG A 166 62.78 36.88 -9.95
#